data_67a9ca3c5c4f9811d6ba7cbe19515d76
#
_entry.id   67a9ca3c5c4f9811d6ba7cbe19515d76
#
_cell.length_a   1.000
_cell.length_b   1.000
_cell.length_c   1.000
_cell.angle_alpha   90.00
_cell.angle_beta   90.00
_cell.angle_gamma   90.00
#
_symmetry.space_group_name_H-M   'P 1'
#
loop_
_entity.id
_entity.type
_entity.pdbx_description
1 polymer ?
#
loop_
_entity_poly.entity_id
_entity_poly.type
_entity_poly.pdbx_seq_one_letter_code
_entity_poly.pdbx_strand_id
1 'polypeptide(L)'
;ARLEVSEAALYRHFASKAQMYEGLIEFIETSVFTLINKIAQNEESGRRQVLAMAGVLLDFAEQNPGMTRVLIGDALVNEDERLQQRMNQFVERVELAFRQSWKLAATQGAVPESEAAARASLLIAFVIGRWHRFAKSGFQIKPSDGAMLQMALLAG
;
A
#
# COMPACT_ATOMS: atom_id res chain seq x y z
N ALA A 1 13.23 0.85 -7.31
CA ALA A 1 14.22 1.64 -7.99
C ALA A 1 13.65 2.99 -8.41
N ARG A 2 14.45 3.95 -8.33
CA ARG A 2 14.11 5.28 -8.74
C ARG A 2 14.00 5.38 -10.25
N LEU A 3 12.90 5.94 -10.74
CA LEU A 3 12.73 6.17 -12.17
C LEU A 3 13.23 7.58 -12.51
N GLU A 4 14.46 7.66 -12.98
CA GLU A 4 15.05 8.92 -13.42
C GLU A 4 15.10 8.98 -14.93
N VAL A 5 14.05 8.54 -15.58
CA VAL A 5 13.97 8.55 -17.03
C VAL A 5 12.91 9.54 -17.48
N SER A 6 13.16 10.17 -18.61
CA SER A 6 12.18 11.06 -19.22
C SER A 6 10.98 10.25 -19.72
N GLU A 7 9.85 10.94 -19.91
CA GLU A 7 8.67 10.34 -20.52
C GLU A 7 9.00 9.72 -21.87
N ALA A 8 9.80 10.42 -22.69
CA ALA A 8 10.23 9.90 -23.99
C ALA A 8 11.03 8.61 -23.87
N ALA A 9 11.89 8.48 -22.85
CA ALA A 9 12.65 7.25 -22.61
C ALA A 9 11.74 6.10 -22.20
N LEU A 10 10.69 6.36 -21.41
CA LEU A 10 9.69 5.37 -21.03
C LEU A 10 8.93 4.88 -22.26
N TYR A 11 8.54 5.77 -23.18
CA TYR A 11 7.83 5.38 -24.39
C TYR A 11 8.65 4.48 -25.31
N ARG A 12 9.97 4.49 -25.23
CA ARG A 12 10.80 3.55 -25.99
C ARG A 12 10.63 2.12 -25.55
N HIS A 13 10.24 1.91 -24.28
CA HIS A 13 10.04 0.58 -23.71
C HIS A 13 8.59 0.13 -23.74
N PHE A 14 7.64 1.05 -23.89
CA PHE A 14 6.22 0.78 -23.84
C PHE A 14 5.53 1.35 -25.07
N ALA A 15 4.62 0.56 -25.67
CA ALA A 15 3.91 0.98 -26.87
C ALA A 15 2.96 2.16 -26.61
N SER A 16 2.55 2.39 -25.34
CA SER A 16 1.67 3.48 -24.99
C SER A 16 1.88 3.86 -23.53
N LYS A 17 1.38 5.05 -23.18
CA LYS A 17 1.38 5.54 -21.81
C LYS A 17 0.56 4.60 -20.90
N ALA A 18 -0.54 4.06 -21.41
CA ALA A 18 -1.36 3.10 -20.68
C ALA A 18 -0.56 1.85 -20.33
N GLN A 19 0.20 1.30 -21.26
CA GLN A 19 1.06 0.14 -21.01
C GLN A 19 2.14 0.45 -19.98
N MET A 20 2.69 1.65 -20.00
CA MET A 20 3.66 2.09 -18.99
C MET A 20 3.03 2.05 -17.60
N TYR A 21 1.83 2.61 -17.43
CA TYR A 21 1.14 2.58 -16.15
C TYR A 21 0.76 1.16 -15.72
N GLU A 22 0.32 0.33 -16.66
CA GLU A 22 0.05 -1.09 -16.37
C GLU A 22 1.29 -1.78 -15.81
N GLY A 23 2.45 -1.53 -16.40
CA GLY A 23 3.73 -2.05 -15.92
C GLY A 23 4.09 -1.56 -14.53
N LEU A 24 3.84 -0.28 -14.23
CA LEU A 24 4.09 0.28 -12.91
C LEU A 24 3.17 -0.32 -11.87
N ILE A 25 1.88 -0.48 -12.19
CA ILE A 25 0.91 -1.08 -11.29
C ILE A 25 1.26 -2.54 -11.02
N GLU A 26 1.66 -3.29 -12.06
CA GLU A 26 2.11 -4.67 -11.89
C GLU A 26 3.33 -4.75 -10.97
N PHE A 27 4.27 -3.84 -11.11
CA PHE A 27 5.44 -3.78 -10.23
C PHE A 27 5.02 -3.51 -8.78
N ILE A 28 4.08 -2.60 -8.56
CA ILE A 28 3.54 -2.30 -7.22
C ILE A 28 2.90 -3.56 -6.64
N GLU A 29 2.02 -4.20 -7.40
CA GLU A 29 1.30 -5.40 -6.97
C GLU A 29 2.27 -6.51 -6.58
N THR A 30 3.21 -6.82 -7.46
CA THR A 30 4.17 -7.89 -7.25
C THR A 30 5.09 -7.60 -6.07
N SER A 31 5.63 -6.40 -5.99
CA SER A 31 6.56 -6.02 -4.92
C SER A 31 5.89 -6.06 -3.55
N VAL A 32 4.69 -5.50 -3.45
CA VAL A 32 3.99 -5.42 -2.18
C VAL A 32 3.48 -6.80 -1.74
N PHE A 33 2.82 -7.54 -2.63
CA PHE A 33 2.22 -8.82 -2.23
C PHE A 33 3.24 -9.92 -2.02
N THR A 34 4.41 -9.84 -2.64
CA THR A 34 5.51 -10.75 -2.29
C THR A 34 5.87 -10.60 -0.81
N LEU A 35 5.96 -9.37 -0.32
CA LEU A 35 6.29 -9.11 1.08
C LEU A 35 5.12 -9.40 2.02
N ILE A 36 3.91 -9.04 1.65
CA ILE A 36 2.71 -9.33 2.44
C ILE A 36 2.54 -10.82 2.63
N ASN A 37 2.69 -11.61 1.56
CA ASN A 37 2.55 -13.06 1.63
C ASN A 37 3.64 -13.68 2.51
N LYS A 38 4.85 -13.16 2.44
CA LYS A 38 5.96 -13.60 3.28
C LYS A 38 5.67 -13.37 4.77
N ILE A 39 5.13 -12.19 5.09
CA ILE A 39 4.73 -11.86 6.45
C ILE A 39 3.65 -12.82 6.94
N ALA A 40 2.63 -13.06 6.12
CA ALA A 40 1.52 -13.95 6.47
C ALA A 40 2.00 -15.40 6.71
N GLN A 41 3.04 -15.83 6.01
CA GLN A 41 3.59 -17.19 6.16
C GLN A 41 4.55 -17.32 7.34
N ASN A 42 5.32 -16.29 7.64
CA ASN A 42 6.45 -16.39 8.58
C ASN A 42 6.17 -15.79 9.96
N GLU A 43 5.21 -14.86 10.09
CA GLU A 43 4.85 -14.26 11.36
C GLU A 43 3.62 -14.98 11.92
N GLU A 44 3.75 -15.54 13.12
CA GLU A 44 2.67 -16.29 13.74
C GLU A 44 1.57 -15.42 14.36
N SER A 45 1.93 -14.23 14.85
CA SER A 45 0.99 -13.31 15.47
C SER A 45 0.22 -12.51 14.44
N GLY A 46 -1.10 -12.62 14.44
CA GLY A 46 -1.96 -11.85 13.54
C GLY A 46 -1.79 -10.34 13.71
N ARG A 47 -1.66 -9.88 14.97
CA ARG A 47 -1.42 -8.47 15.26
C ARG A 47 -0.07 -7.99 14.68
N ARG A 48 0.97 -8.78 14.85
CA ARG A 48 2.29 -8.45 14.30
C ARG A 48 2.28 -8.48 12.77
N GLN A 49 1.52 -9.40 12.19
CA GLN A 49 1.34 -9.42 10.73
C GLN A 49 0.79 -8.10 10.22
N VAL A 50 -0.27 -7.60 10.84
CA VAL A 50 -0.90 -6.33 10.44
C VAL A 50 0.09 -5.18 10.52
N LEU A 51 0.81 -5.06 11.62
CA LEU A 51 1.80 -3.99 11.81
C LEU A 51 2.93 -4.07 10.77
N ALA A 52 3.41 -5.28 10.50
CA ALA A 52 4.46 -5.50 9.52
C ALA A 52 3.99 -5.18 8.10
N MET A 53 2.76 -5.60 7.76
CA MET A 53 2.16 -5.31 6.45
C MET A 53 2.00 -3.79 6.24
N ALA A 54 1.50 -3.08 7.24
CA ALA A 54 1.37 -1.64 7.17
C ALA A 54 2.73 -0.98 6.98
N GLY A 55 3.74 -1.44 7.71
CA GLY A 55 5.12 -0.96 7.57
C GLY A 55 5.65 -1.11 6.16
N VAL A 56 5.41 -2.27 5.52
CA VAL A 56 5.81 -2.52 4.13
C VAL A 56 5.18 -1.48 3.19
N LEU A 57 3.90 -1.18 3.38
CA LEU A 57 3.18 -0.23 2.52
C LEU A 57 3.69 1.20 2.67
N LEU A 58 4.00 1.61 3.90
CA LEU A 58 4.57 2.92 4.16
C LEU A 58 5.99 3.04 3.59
N ASP A 59 6.81 2.02 3.81
CA ASP A 59 8.19 1.99 3.32
C ASP A 59 8.25 1.97 1.79
N PHE A 60 7.36 1.21 1.16
CA PHE A 60 7.32 1.13 -0.30
C PHE A 60 7.09 2.52 -0.92
N ALA A 61 6.12 3.26 -0.39
CA ALA A 61 5.83 4.61 -0.88
C ALA A 61 7.01 5.55 -0.64
N GLU A 62 7.61 5.48 0.55
CA GLU A 62 8.72 6.35 0.91
C GLU A 62 9.93 6.13 0.02
N GLN A 63 10.21 4.88 -0.33
CA GLN A 63 11.32 4.51 -1.20
C GLN A 63 11.03 4.73 -2.69
N ASN A 64 9.76 4.91 -3.05
CA ASN A 64 9.33 5.08 -4.43
C ASN A 64 8.40 6.30 -4.57
N PRO A 65 8.94 7.52 -4.39
CA PRO A 65 8.11 8.74 -4.42
C PRO A 65 7.30 8.89 -5.70
N GLY A 66 7.89 8.60 -6.86
CA GLY A 66 7.18 8.68 -8.13
C GLY A 66 6.00 7.74 -8.21
N MET A 67 6.12 6.54 -7.67
CA MET A 67 5.04 5.56 -7.66
C MET A 67 3.94 5.90 -6.65
N THR A 68 4.25 6.73 -5.64
CA THR A 68 3.26 7.17 -4.66
C THR A 68 2.12 7.93 -5.34
N ARG A 69 2.41 8.70 -6.38
CA ARG A 69 1.37 9.40 -7.15
C ARG A 69 0.45 8.42 -7.89
N VAL A 70 0.98 7.27 -8.29
CA VAL A 70 0.16 6.18 -8.85
C VAL A 70 -0.70 5.56 -7.75
N LEU A 71 -0.11 5.28 -6.58
CA LEU A 71 -0.81 4.69 -5.44
C LEU A 71 -2.03 5.51 -5.01
N ILE A 72 -1.90 6.84 -4.97
CA ILE A 72 -3.00 7.71 -4.55
C ILE A 72 -3.93 8.11 -5.71
N GLY A 73 -3.61 7.70 -6.94
CA GLY A 73 -4.44 7.94 -8.11
C GLY A 73 -4.18 9.25 -8.84
N ASP A 74 -3.38 10.17 -8.29
CA ASP A 74 -3.11 11.46 -8.92
C ASP A 74 -2.52 11.32 -10.32
N ALA A 75 -1.62 10.35 -10.50
CA ALA A 75 -0.98 10.12 -11.80
C ALA A 75 -1.93 9.49 -12.83
N LEU A 76 -3.08 8.96 -12.37
CA LEU A 76 -4.02 8.25 -13.22
C LEU A 76 -5.21 9.11 -13.66
N VAL A 77 -5.28 10.36 -13.19
CA VAL A 77 -6.32 11.31 -13.59
C VAL A 77 -6.17 11.57 -15.10
N ASN A 78 -7.28 11.46 -15.82
CA ASN A 78 -7.34 11.60 -17.28
C ASN A 78 -6.66 10.46 -18.06
N GLU A 79 -6.27 9.39 -17.38
CA GLU A 79 -5.83 8.16 -18.03
C GLU A 79 -7.01 7.20 -18.20
N ASP A 80 -6.77 6.01 -18.76
CA ASP A 80 -7.81 4.99 -18.92
C ASP A 80 -8.36 4.60 -17.53
N GLU A 81 -9.67 4.62 -17.37
CA GLU A 81 -10.34 4.31 -16.12
C GLU A 81 -9.97 2.92 -15.54
N ARG A 82 -9.63 1.97 -16.41
CA ARG A 82 -9.22 0.64 -15.97
C ARG A 82 -7.99 0.67 -15.07
N LEU A 83 -7.12 1.66 -15.26
CA LEU A 83 -5.93 1.81 -14.43
C LEU A 83 -6.30 2.16 -13.00
N GLN A 84 -7.20 3.12 -12.82
CA GLN A 84 -7.68 3.48 -11.48
C GLN A 84 -8.45 2.32 -10.84
N GLN A 85 -9.26 1.61 -11.61
CA GLN A 85 -9.96 0.43 -11.10
C GLN A 85 -8.99 -0.64 -10.62
N ARG A 86 -7.90 -0.86 -11.35
CA ARG A 86 -6.87 -1.82 -10.95
C ARG A 86 -6.18 -1.40 -9.65
N MET A 87 -5.90 -0.10 -9.49
CA MET A 87 -5.36 0.41 -8.23
C MET A 87 -6.34 0.26 -7.08
N ASN A 88 -7.64 0.50 -7.33
CA ASN A 88 -8.67 0.29 -6.33
C ASN A 88 -8.71 -1.18 -5.88
N GLN A 89 -8.61 -2.10 -6.84
CA GLN A 89 -8.55 -3.54 -6.54
C GLN A 89 -7.31 -3.90 -5.71
N PHE A 90 -6.18 -3.28 -6.00
CA PHE A 90 -4.97 -3.46 -5.20
C PHE A 90 -5.20 -3.06 -3.75
N VAL A 91 -5.79 -1.88 -3.53
CA VAL A 91 -6.11 -1.38 -2.19
C VAL A 91 -7.07 -2.32 -1.47
N GLU A 92 -8.10 -2.80 -2.16
CA GLU A 92 -9.07 -3.76 -1.59
C GLU A 92 -8.40 -5.07 -1.19
N ARG A 93 -7.45 -5.56 -1.99
CA ARG A 93 -6.69 -6.78 -1.67
C ARG A 93 -5.82 -6.57 -0.43
N VAL A 94 -5.22 -5.40 -0.28
CA VAL A 94 -4.45 -5.06 0.92
C VAL A 94 -5.34 -5.03 2.14
N GLU A 95 -6.49 -4.39 2.04
CA GLU A 95 -7.47 -4.33 3.13
C GLU A 95 -7.93 -5.74 3.52
N LEU A 96 -8.15 -6.61 2.54
CA LEU A 96 -8.51 -8.00 2.79
C LEU A 96 -7.39 -8.73 3.55
N ALA A 97 -6.14 -8.51 3.18
CA ALA A 97 -5.01 -9.09 3.90
C ALA A 97 -4.98 -8.63 5.36
N PHE A 98 -5.22 -7.34 5.62
CA PHE A 98 -5.33 -6.82 6.98
C PHE A 98 -6.46 -7.51 7.74
N ARG A 99 -7.63 -7.65 7.10
CA ARG A 99 -8.78 -8.28 7.76
C ARG A 99 -8.50 -9.73 8.12
N GLN A 100 -7.85 -10.47 7.23
CA GLN A 100 -7.48 -11.86 7.50
C GLN A 100 -6.50 -11.96 8.67
N SER A 101 -5.52 -11.07 8.74
CA SER A 101 -4.59 -11.04 9.86
C SER A 101 -5.27 -10.63 11.17
N TRP A 102 -6.22 -9.70 11.11
CA TRP A 102 -7.02 -9.34 12.28
C TRP A 102 -7.91 -10.51 12.75
N LYS A 103 -8.45 -11.29 11.83
CA LYS A 103 -9.19 -12.50 12.19
C LYS A 103 -8.29 -13.52 12.88
N LEU A 104 -7.06 -13.68 12.41
CA LEU A 104 -6.07 -14.52 13.08
C LEU A 104 -5.79 -13.99 14.49
N ALA A 105 -5.60 -12.68 14.63
CA ALA A 105 -5.39 -12.05 15.94
C ALA A 105 -6.56 -12.31 16.88
N ALA A 106 -7.79 -12.33 16.36
CA ALA A 106 -8.97 -12.64 17.15
C ALA A 106 -8.94 -14.09 17.66
N THR A 107 -8.53 -15.05 16.84
CA THR A 107 -8.38 -16.44 17.29
C THR A 107 -7.31 -16.58 18.37
N GLN A 108 -6.38 -15.65 18.41
CA GLN A 108 -5.28 -15.60 19.39
C GLN A 108 -5.65 -14.79 20.64
N GLY A 109 -6.88 -14.31 20.72
CA GLY A 109 -7.37 -13.57 21.88
C GLY A 109 -6.95 -12.11 21.95
N ALA A 110 -6.34 -11.58 20.89
CA ALA A 110 -5.84 -10.21 20.89
C ALA A 110 -6.93 -9.16 20.71
N VAL A 111 -7.96 -9.45 19.91
CA VAL A 111 -9.08 -8.54 19.61
C VAL A 111 -10.36 -9.34 19.42
N PRO A 112 -11.55 -8.71 19.55
CA PRO A 112 -12.79 -9.36 19.19
C PRO A 112 -12.87 -9.57 17.66
N GLU A 113 -13.37 -10.74 17.24
CA GLU A 113 -13.53 -11.04 15.81
C GLU A 113 -14.45 -10.03 15.11
N SER A 114 -15.47 -9.54 15.81
CA SER A 114 -16.41 -8.57 15.27
C SER A 114 -15.76 -7.24 14.85
N GLU A 115 -14.54 -6.97 15.31
CA GLU A 115 -13.82 -5.74 15.00
C GLU A 115 -12.87 -5.87 13.80
N ALA A 116 -12.67 -7.09 13.29
CA ALA A 116 -11.65 -7.33 12.26
C ALA A 116 -11.83 -6.44 11.01
N ALA A 117 -13.04 -6.34 10.50
CA ALA A 117 -13.33 -5.53 9.31
C ALA A 117 -13.11 -4.03 9.58
N ALA A 118 -13.57 -3.53 10.72
CA ALA A 118 -13.41 -2.13 11.09
C ALA A 118 -11.93 -1.76 11.29
N ARG A 119 -11.18 -2.64 11.95
CA ARG A 119 -9.76 -2.44 12.16
C ARG A 119 -8.99 -2.41 10.84
N ALA A 120 -9.33 -3.29 9.91
CA ALA A 120 -8.73 -3.31 8.57
C ALA A 120 -9.03 -2.02 7.82
N SER A 121 -10.27 -1.55 7.87
CA SER A 121 -10.71 -0.31 7.23
C SER A 121 -9.96 0.91 7.79
N LEU A 122 -9.83 1.00 9.11
CA LEU A 122 -9.09 2.10 9.74
C LEU A 122 -7.62 2.07 9.35
N LEU A 123 -7.01 0.91 9.29
CA LEU A 123 -5.59 0.81 8.98
C LEU A 123 -5.31 1.17 7.53
N ILE A 124 -6.13 0.70 6.59
CA ILE A 124 -5.92 1.06 5.18
C ILE A 124 -6.14 2.56 4.95
N ALA A 125 -7.11 3.15 5.64
CA ALA A 125 -7.34 4.60 5.58
C ALA A 125 -6.13 5.37 6.12
N PHE A 126 -5.53 4.89 7.20
CA PHE A 126 -4.30 5.47 7.75
C PHE A 126 -3.16 5.41 6.72
N VAL A 127 -2.93 4.24 6.13
CA VAL A 127 -1.87 4.05 5.13
C VAL A 127 -2.07 4.98 3.94
N ILE A 128 -3.28 5.03 3.38
CA ILE A 128 -3.60 5.91 2.25
C ILE A 128 -3.40 7.38 2.63
N GLY A 129 -3.82 7.77 3.82
CA GLY A 129 -3.63 9.13 4.32
C GLY A 129 -2.15 9.50 4.40
N ARG A 130 -1.29 8.58 4.84
CA ARG A 130 0.15 8.81 4.90
C ARG A 130 0.76 8.93 3.51
N TRP A 131 0.32 8.11 2.57
CA TRP A 131 0.75 8.21 1.17
C TRP A 131 0.37 9.57 0.58
N HIS A 132 -0.87 9.97 0.79
CA HIS A 132 -1.40 11.23 0.28
C HIS A 132 -0.59 12.42 0.82
N ARG A 133 -0.36 12.46 2.13
CA ARG A 133 0.41 13.55 2.73
C ARG A 133 1.85 13.60 2.23
N PHE A 134 2.46 12.44 2.03
CA PHE A 134 3.80 12.36 1.49
C PHE A 134 3.86 13.00 0.10
N ALA A 135 2.98 12.59 -0.81
CA ALA A 135 2.94 13.14 -2.16
C ALA A 135 2.58 14.63 -2.16
N LYS A 136 1.57 15.04 -1.39
CA LYS A 136 1.09 16.43 -1.38
C LYS A 136 2.02 17.40 -0.68
N SER A 137 2.89 16.94 0.18
CA SER A 137 3.93 17.76 0.81
C SER A 137 5.21 17.89 -0.02
N GLY A 138 5.17 17.48 -1.28
CA GLY A 138 6.38 17.44 -2.12
C GLY A 138 7.39 16.43 -1.58
N PHE A 139 6.90 15.33 -1.04
CA PHE A 139 7.70 14.23 -0.48
C PHE A 139 8.51 14.61 0.76
N GLN A 140 8.04 15.63 1.49
CA GLN A 140 8.71 16.09 2.72
C GLN A 140 8.19 15.40 3.98
N ILE A 141 6.87 15.17 4.07
CA ILE A 141 6.27 14.49 5.22
C ILE A 141 6.31 12.99 4.93
N LYS A 142 7.30 12.31 5.50
CA LYS A 142 7.55 10.89 5.20
C LYS A 142 6.49 9.98 5.83
N PRO A 143 6.05 8.92 5.10
CA PRO A 143 5.11 7.96 5.66
C PRO A 143 5.56 7.34 6.98
N SER A 144 6.85 7.15 7.18
CA SER A 144 7.38 6.56 8.41
C SER A 144 7.45 7.53 9.60
N ASP A 145 7.25 8.83 9.39
CA ASP A 145 7.34 9.82 10.47
C ASP A 145 6.26 9.58 11.52
N GLY A 146 6.67 9.19 12.72
CA GLY A 146 5.77 8.88 13.83
C GLY A 146 4.89 7.65 13.62
N ALA A 147 5.14 6.88 12.57
CA ALA A 147 4.25 5.78 12.16
C ALA A 147 4.20 4.66 13.19
N MET A 148 5.33 4.34 13.83
CA MET A 148 5.38 3.24 14.79
C MET A 148 4.39 3.44 15.94
N LEU A 149 4.38 4.63 16.55
CA LEU A 149 3.44 4.95 17.62
C LEU A 149 2.00 5.02 17.09
N GLN A 150 1.82 5.65 15.93
CA GLN A 150 0.49 5.79 15.33
C GLN A 150 -0.12 4.41 15.02
N MET A 151 0.66 3.51 14.45
CA MET A 151 0.20 2.14 14.17
C MET A 151 -0.07 1.36 15.46
N ALA A 152 0.74 1.55 16.49
CA ALA A 152 0.52 0.92 17.79
C ALA A 152 -0.81 1.37 18.41
N LEU A 153 -1.16 2.64 18.29
CA LEU A 153 -2.43 3.18 18.75
C LEU A 153 -3.61 2.58 17.97
N LEU A 154 -3.47 2.45 16.65
CA LEU A 154 -4.50 1.85 15.81
C LEU A 154 -4.65 0.35 16.08
N ALA A 155 -3.57 -0.32 16.43
CA ALA A 155 -3.58 -1.75 16.70
C ALA A 155 -3.98 -2.10 18.14
N GLY A 156 -3.90 -1.15 19.03
CA GLY A 156 -4.31 -1.31 20.43
C GLY A 156 -5.79 -1.36 20.58
#